data_0d6b49a3d0cb2fb0b7109dd3e2d41e86
#
_entry.id   0d6b49a3d0cb2fb0b7109dd3e2d41e86
#
_cell.length_a   1.000
_cell.length_b   1.000
_cell.length_c   1.000
_cell.angle_alpha   90.00
_cell.angle_beta   90.00
_cell.angle_gamma   90.00
#
_symmetry.space_group_name_H-M   'P 1'
#
loop_
_entity.id
_entity.type
_entity.pdbx_description
1 polymer ?
#
loop_
_entity_poly.entity_id
_entity_poly.type
_entity_poly.pdbx_seq_one_letter_code
_entity_poly.pdbx_strand_id
1 'polypeptide(L)'
;MAIQTLWAGPWMLNVAGYSGLQSATGLFLINITMLFAYFIWGYILPKISEIGIDTMKLIKIGLPISYISLLIIILAGKAAGAIYFTIYILTSIVISLTQPAIALSFDKKLAGKSLTSFNVLLFSGTFFMQWGIGLIIDYCKYLGFEQIKSYQISFSVFLVVCIFSYVYFIIKCKNE
;
A
#
# COMPACT_ATOMS: atom_id res chain seq x y z
N MET A 1 2.23 0.84 1.08
CA MET A 1 2.91 0.89 2.40
C MET A 1 2.49 2.08 3.27
N ALA A 2 2.43 3.32 2.77
CA ALA A 2 2.19 4.51 3.60
C ALA A 2 0.97 4.42 4.54
N ILE A 3 -0.17 3.96 4.06
CA ILE A 3 -1.42 3.89 4.85
C ILE A 3 -1.32 2.84 5.96
N GLN A 4 -0.89 1.63 5.65
CA GLN A 4 -0.91 0.52 6.62
C GLN A 4 0.08 0.69 7.77
N THR A 5 1.25 1.30 7.51
CA THR A 5 2.30 1.42 8.52
C THR A 5 2.06 2.57 9.50
N LEU A 6 1.41 3.64 9.07
CA LEU A 6 1.20 4.82 9.91
C LEU A 6 -0.28 5.15 10.12
N TRP A 7 -1.14 5.01 9.11
CA TRP A 7 -2.48 5.58 9.14
C TRP A 7 -3.60 4.57 9.47
N ALA A 8 -3.34 3.26 9.43
CA ALA A 8 -4.34 2.25 9.80
C ALA A 8 -4.76 2.35 11.28
N GLY A 9 -3.81 2.54 12.20
CA GLY A 9 -4.10 2.75 13.62
C GLY A 9 -4.94 4.01 13.88
N PRO A 10 -4.49 5.19 13.46
CA PRO A 10 -5.28 6.42 13.56
C PRO A 10 -6.66 6.34 12.91
N TRP A 11 -6.82 5.64 11.78
CA TRP A 11 -8.14 5.41 11.20
C TRP A 11 -9.03 4.57 12.11
N MET A 12 -8.52 3.44 12.64
CA MET A 12 -9.28 2.58 13.54
C MET A 12 -9.74 3.32 14.79
N LEU A 13 -8.87 4.17 15.36
CA LEU A 13 -9.21 5.00 16.53
C LEU A 13 -10.21 6.10 16.19
N ASN A 14 -9.91 6.90 15.17
CA ASN A 14 -10.57 8.18 14.93
C ASN A 14 -11.77 8.09 13.97
N VAL A 15 -11.85 7.04 13.15
CA VAL A 15 -12.92 6.85 12.16
C VAL A 15 -13.80 5.66 12.52
N ALA A 16 -13.20 4.48 12.78
CA ALA A 16 -13.95 3.27 13.13
C ALA A 16 -14.38 3.21 14.61
N GLY A 17 -13.89 4.13 15.46
CA GLY A 17 -14.29 4.21 16.85
C GLY A 17 -13.73 3.09 17.75
N TYR A 18 -12.62 2.47 17.36
CA TYR A 18 -11.95 1.44 18.16
C TYR A 18 -11.35 2.04 19.43
N SER A 19 -11.36 1.28 20.52
CA SER A 19 -10.54 1.58 21.69
C SER A 19 -9.04 1.40 21.35
N GLY A 20 -8.16 1.97 22.20
CA GLY A 20 -6.71 1.80 22.01
C GLY A 20 -6.27 0.33 21.94
N LEU A 21 -6.86 -0.53 22.80
CA LEU A 21 -6.59 -1.97 22.81
C LEU A 21 -7.09 -2.65 21.52
N GLN A 22 -8.29 -2.33 21.07
CA GLN A 22 -8.84 -2.86 19.83
C GLN A 22 -8.02 -2.45 18.61
N SER A 23 -7.55 -1.19 18.55
CA SER A 23 -6.67 -0.71 17.49
C SER A 23 -5.31 -1.43 17.50
N ALA A 24 -4.71 -1.61 18.68
CA ALA A 24 -3.45 -2.34 18.82
C ALA A 24 -3.59 -3.81 18.39
N THR A 25 -4.68 -4.49 18.81
CA THR A 25 -4.99 -5.85 18.38
C THR A 25 -5.23 -5.93 16.87
N GLY A 26 -5.92 -4.94 16.31
CA GLY A 26 -6.12 -4.82 14.85
C GLY A 26 -4.81 -4.67 14.10
N LEU A 27 -3.90 -3.81 14.57
CA LEU A 27 -2.56 -3.66 13.99
C LEU A 27 -1.74 -4.94 14.12
N PHE A 28 -1.82 -5.66 15.22
CA PHE A 28 -1.19 -6.96 15.40
C PHE A 28 -1.71 -7.96 14.35
N LEU A 29 -3.02 -8.08 14.18
CA LEU A 29 -3.63 -8.96 13.17
C LEU A 29 -3.15 -8.62 11.76
N ILE A 30 -3.12 -7.34 11.41
CA ILE A 30 -2.62 -6.85 10.13
C ILE A 30 -1.17 -7.30 9.91
N ASN A 31 -0.28 -7.08 10.89
CA ASN A 31 1.14 -7.39 10.75
C ASN A 31 1.43 -8.90 10.73
N ILE A 32 0.73 -9.70 11.54
CA ILE A 32 0.89 -11.16 11.52
C ILE A 32 0.40 -11.75 10.19
N THR A 33 -0.72 -11.25 9.66
CA THR A 33 -1.23 -11.66 8.34
C THR A 33 -0.24 -11.29 7.23
N MET A 34 0.35 -10.10 7.29
CA MET A 34 1.38 -9.67 6.35
C MET A 34 2.61 -10.58 6.39
N LEU A 35 3.05 -10.98 7.59
CA LEU A 35 4.17 -11.91 7.76
C LEU A 35 3.90 -13.25 7.08
N PHE A 36 2.74 -13.86 7.35
CA PHE A 36 2.37 -15.13 6.69
C PHE A 36 2.21 -14.96 5.18
N ALA A 37 1.65 -13.87 4.72
CA ALA A 37 1.52 -13.60 3.30
C ALA A 37 2.88 -13.47 2.60
N TYR A 38 3.89 -12.88 3.23
CA TYR A 38 5.26 -12.86 2.67
C TYR A 38 5.87 -14.26 2.58
N PHE A 39 5.68 -15.14 3.58
CA PHE A 39 6.13 -16.53 3.51
C PHE A 39 5.44 -17.28 2.36
N ILE A 40 4.13 -17.12 2.23
CA ILE A 40 3.34 -17.73 1.16
C ILE A 40 3.82 -17.24 -0.21
N TRP A 41 4.01 -15.93 -0.38
CA TRP A 41 4.54 -15.36 -1.62
C TRP A 41 5.96 -15.86 -1.94
N GLY A 42 6.84 -15.92 -0.94
CA GLY A 42 8.19 -16.47 -1.11
C GLY A 42 8.21 -17.91 -1.61
N TYR A 43 7.23 -18.73 -1.19
CA TYR A 43 7.07 -20.10 -1.64
C TYR A 43 6.40 -20.24 -3.01
N ILE A 44 5.38 -19.42 -3.28
CA ILE A 44 4.56 -19.51 -4.51
C ILE A 44 5.25 -18.85 -5.70
N LEU A 45 5.96 -17.74 -5.50
CA LEU A 45 6.54 -16.94 -6.59
C LEU A 45 7.46 -17.72 -7.53
N PRO A 46 8.40 -18.58 -7.04
CA PRO A 46 9.22 -19.41 -7.93
C PRO A 46 8.37 -20.33 -8.81
N LYS A 47 7.34 -20.95 -8.25
CA LYS A 47 6.44 -21.85 -8.99
C LYS A 47 5.62 -21.12 -10.05
N ILE A 48 5.16 -19.90 -9.77
CA ILE A 48 4.46 -19.05 -10.73
C ILE A 48 5.40 -18.68 -11.89
N SER A 49 6.66 -18.39 -11.59
CA SER A 49 7.68 -18.10 -12.61
C SER A 49 7.95 -19.32 -13.52
N GLU A 50 7.98 -20.53 -12.97
CA GLU A 50 8.13 -21.79 -13.75
C GLU A 50 6.98 -22.02 -14.73
N ILE A 51 5.77 -21.57 -14.42
CA ILE A 51 4.57 -21.65 -15.29
C ILE A 51 4.59 -20.54 -16.37
N GLY A 52 5.62 -19.68 -16.37
CA GLY A 52 5.77 -18.61 -17.37
C GLY A 52 4.93 -17.34 -17.09
N ILE A 53 4.43 -17.19 -15.87
CA ILE A 53 3.74 -15.96 -15.46
C ILE A 53 4.80 -14.94 -15.03
N ASP A 54 4.92 -13.87 -15.81
CA ASP A 54 5.84 -12.79 -15.55
C ASP A 54 5.43 -11.98 -14.30
N THR A 55 6.41 -11.67 -13.45
CA THR A 55 6.25 -10.83 -12.24
C THR A 55 5.60 -9.49 -12.57
N MET A 56 5.93 -8.92 -13.74
CA MET A 56 5.36 -7.65 -14.19
C MET A 56 3.85 -7.75 -14.45
N LYS A 57 3.35 -8.90 -14.96
CA LYS A 57 1.92 -9.14 -15.13
C LYS A 57 1.21 -9.20 -13.77
N LEU A 58 1.82 -9.83 -12.76
CA LEU A 58 1.27 -9.88 -11.41
C LEU A 58 1.14 -8.48 -10.80
N ILE A 59 2.15 -7.63 -10.98
CA ILE A 59 2.13 -6.24 -10.52
C ILE A 59 1.02 -5.45 -11.24
N LYS A 60 0.93 -5.58 -12.58
CA LYS A 60 -0.08 -4.88 -13.39
C LYS A 60 -1.52 -5.24 -13.00
N ILE A 61 -1.78 -6.48 -12.62
CA ILE A 61 -3.13 -6.92 -12.21
C ILE A 61 -3.38 -6.65 -10.73
N GLY A 62 -2.39 -6.88 -9.88
CA GLY A 62 -2.56 -6.79 -8.43
C GLY A 62 -2.70 -5.36 -7.90
N LEU A 63 -2.03 -4.38 -8.52
CA LEU A 63 -2.15 -2.98 -8.09
C LEU A 63 -3.57 -2.43 -8.18
N PRO A 64 -4.32 -2.57 -9.29
CA PRO A 64 -5.72 -2.14 -9.33
C PRO A 64 -6.61 -2.80 -8.27
N ILE A 65 -6.38 -4.07 -7.94
CA ILE A 65 -7.11 -4.78 -6.88
C ILE A 65 -6.85 -4.12 -5.53
N SER A 66 -5.60 -3.72 -5.25
CA SER A 66 -5.28 -2.99 -4.02
C SER A 66 -5.93 -1.60 -3.97
N TYR A 67 -6.08 -0.91 -5.11
CA TYR A 67 -6.76 0.39 -5.17
C TYR A 67 -8.26 0.23 -4.93
N ILE A 68 -8.89 -0.84 -5.44
CA ILE A 68 -10.29 -1.15 -5.17
C ILE A 68 -10.49 -1.43 -3.67
N SER A 69 -9.61 -2.21 -3.04
CA SER A 69 -9.71 -2.48 -1.60
C SER A 69 -9.52 -1.22 -0.75
N LEU A 70 -8.65 -0.28 -1.17
CA LEU A 70 -8.52 1.02 -0.53
C LEU A 70 -9.77 1.89 -0.73
N LEU A 71 -10.34 1.90 -1.94
CA LEU A 71 -11.60 2.60 -2.20
C LEU A 71 -12.72 2.07 -1.30
N ILE A 72 -12.80 0.75 -1.11
CA ILE A 72 -13.79 0.13 -0.21
C ILE A 72 -13.59 0.64 1.24
N ILE A 73 -12.35 0.77 1.74
CA ILE A 73 -12.07 1.36 3.06
C ILE A 73 -12.61 2.78 3.14
N ILE A 74 -12.33 3.61 2.13
CA ILE A 74 -12.78 5.01 2.10
C ILE A 74 -14.30 5.10 2.13
N LEU A 75 -14.99 4.30 1.32
CA LEU A 75 -16.45 4.31 1.22
C LEU A 75 -17.14 3.72 2.46
N ALA A 76 -16.57 2.67 3.04
CA ALA A 76 -17.10 2.03 4.25
C ALA A 76 -16.99 2.93 5.50
N GLY A 77 -16.06 3.89 5.52
CA GLY A 77 -15.94 4.88 6.59
C GLY A 77 -15.85 4.21 7.98
N LYS A 78 -16.83 4.46 8.85
CA LYS A 78 -16.87 3.89 10.21
C LYS A 78 -16.84 2.36 10.24
N ALA A 79 -17.39 1.68 9.24
CA ALA A 79 -17.40 0.22 9.17
C ALA A 79 -16.03 -0.38 8.83
N ALA A 80 -15.09 0.42 8.30
CA ALA A 80 -13.78 -0.04 7.89
C ALA A 80 -12.84 -0.22 9.11
N GLY A 81 -12.93 -1.37 9.75
CA GLY A 81 -12.05 -1.79 10.84
C GLY A 81 -10.86 -2.63 10.36
N ALA A 82 -10.22 -3.36 11.30
CA ALA A 82 -9.00 -4.13 11.08
C ALA A 82 -9.07 -5.11 9.90
N ILE A 83 -10.21 -5.78 9.69
CA ILE A 83 -10.41 -6.76 8.60
C ILE A 83 -10.24 -6.09 7.23
N TYR A 84 -10.77 -4.89 7.04
CA TYR A 84 -10.65 -4.15 5.78
C TYR A 84 -9.19 -3.82 5.48
N PHE A 85 -8.43 -3.37 6.48
CA PHE A 85 -7.00 -3.13 6.33
C PHE A 85 -6.20 -4.42 6.09
N THR A 86 -6.61 -5.53 6.68
CA THR A 86 -6.02 -6.84 6.43
C THR A 86 -6.21 -7.26 4.96
N ILE A 87 -7.41 -7.08 4.40
CA ILE A 87 -7.67 -7.34 2.98
C ILE A 87 -6.85 -6.41 2.09
N TYR A 88 -6.79 -5.12 2.44
CA TYR A 88 -5.98 -4.14 1.71
C TYR A 88 -4.50 -4.54 1.67
N ILE A 89 -3.94 -5.02 2.79
CA ILE A 89 -2.56 -5.48 2.85
C ILE A 89 -2.34 -6.71 1.98
N LEU A 90 -3.21 -7.70 2.08
CA LEU A 90 -3.12 -8.92 1.25
C LEU A 90 -3.13 -8.60 -0.24
N THR A 91 -3.95 -7.64 -0.66
CA THR A 91 -4.02 -7.21 -2.06
C THR A 91 -2.84 -6.33 -2.47
N SER A 92 -2.28 -5.54 -1.55
CA SER A 92 -1.17 -4.62 -1.83
C SER A 92 0.22 -5.27 -1.72
N ILE A 93 0.33 -6.50 -1.20
CA ILE A 93 1.60 -7.20 -1.03
C ILE A 93 2.32 -7.44 -2.37
N VAL A 94 1.57 -7.47 -3.47
CA VAL A 94 2.11 -7.60 -4.83
C VAL A 94 3.16 -6.53 -5.16
N ILE A 95 3.12 -5.37 -4.50
CA ILE A 95 4.11 -4.29 -4.68
C ILE A 95 5.51 -4.72 -4.23
N SER A 96 5.62 -5.69 -3.31
CA SER A 96 6.91 -6.22 -2.86
C SER A 96 7.67 -6.95 -3.96
N LEU A 97 6.96 -7.40 -5.00
CA LEU A 97 7.56 -8.07 -6.17
C LEU A 97 8.42 -7.10 -7.01
N THR A 98 8.27 -5.80 -6.83
CA THR A 98 9.12 -4.81 -7.52
C THR A 98 10.58 -4.91 -7.10
N GLN A 99 10.88 -5.32 -5.85
CA GLN A 99 12.26 -5.45 -5.37
C GLN A 99 13.05 -6.53 -6.11
N PRO A 100 12.59 -7.80 -6.18
CA PRO A 100 13.28 -8.83 -6.97
C PRO A 100 13.27 -8.50 -8.48
N ALA A 101 12.21 -7.90 -9.01
CA ALA A 101 12.15 -7.49 -10.41
C ALA A 101 13.27 -6.49 -10.74
N ILE A 102 13.50 -5.49 -9.90
CA ILE A 102 14.59 -4.53 -10.06
C ILE A 102 15.96 -5.20 -9.92
N ALA A 103 16.15 -6.05 -8.91
CA ALA A 103 17.42 -6.73 -8.69
C ALA A 103 17.81 -7.61 -9.90
N LEU A 104 16.84 -8.23 -10.56
CA LEU A 104 17.05 -9.08 -11.75
C LEU A 104 17.21 -8.29 -13.06
N SER A 105 16.79 -7.01 -13.09
CA SER A 105 16.92 -6.15 -14.28
C SER A 105 18.33 -5.58 -14.48
N PHE A 106 19.24 -5.77 -13.53
CA PHE A 106 20.60 -5.26 -13.59
C PHE A 106 21.63 -6.40 -13.49
N ASP A 107 22.83 -6.17 -14.01
CA ASP A 107 23.95 -7.08 -13.82
C ASP A 107 24.20 -7.37 -12.33
N LYS A 108 24.61 -8.60 -12.01
CA LYS A 108 24.87 -9.03 -10.63
C LYS A 108 25.77 -8.06 -9.84
N LYS A 109 26.75 -7.43 -10.50
CA LYS A 109 27.65 -6.44 -9.90
C LYS A 109 26.94 -5.14 -9.48
N LEU A 110 25.84 -4.78 -10.16
CA LEU A 110 25.08 -3.55 -9.93
C LEU A 110 23.77 -3.79 -9.15
N ALA A 111 23.33 -5.03 -9.01
CA ALA A 111 22.05 -5.39 -8.37
C ALA A 111 21.92 -4.82 -6.94
N GLY A 112 22.98 -4.89 -6.13
CA GLY A 112 22.98 -4.30 -4.78
C GLY A 112 22.83 -2.78 -4.78
N LYS A 113 23.53 -2.09 -5.69
CA LYS A 113 23.48 -0.62 -5.80
C LYS A 113 22.11 -0.15 -6.32
N SER A 114 21.56 -0.83 -7.32
CA SER A 114 20.22 -0.51 -7.86
C SER A 114 19.13 -0.72 -6.82
N LEU A 115 19.20 -1.82 -6.04
CA LEU A 115 18.25 -2.09 -4.97
C LEU A 115 18.33 -1.06 -3.83
N THR A 116 19.54 -0.64 -3.46
CA THR A 116 19.74 0.44 -2.47
C THR A 116 19.14 1.75 -2.95
N SER A 117 19.39 2.15 -4.19
CA SER A 117 18.83 3.36 -4.79
C SER A 117 17.30 3.31 -4.85
N PHE A 118 16.74 2.15 -5.23
CA PHE A 118 15.30 1.94 -5.22
C PHE A 118 14.71 2.07 -3.80
N ASN A 119 15.35 1.48 -2.80
CA ASN A 119 14.89 1.58 -1.42
C ASN A 119 14.90 3.02 -0.89
N VAL A 120 15.92 3.82 -1.23
CA VAL A 120 15.94 5.25 -0.89
C VAL A 120 14.73 5.97 -1.47
N LEU A 121 14.42 5.76 -2.75
CA LEU A 121 13.24 6.35 -3.41
C LEU A 121 11.94 5.86 -2.78
N LEU A 122 11.84 4.57 -2.48
CA LEU A 122 10.65 3.95 -1.88
C LEU A 122 10.38 4.52 -0.48
N PHE A 123 11.39 4.61 0.37
CA PHE A 123 11.23 5.14 1.73
C PHE A 123 10.98 6.64 1.73
N SER A 124 11.68 7.41 0.88
CA SER A 124 11.43 8.84 0.71
C SER A 124 9.99 9.09 0.22
N GLY A 125 9.54 8.37 -0.80
CA GLY A 125 8.17 8.47 -1.30
C GLY A 125 7.14 8.09 -0.23
N THR A 126 7.41 7.04 0.56
CA THR A 126 6.54 6.64 1.67
C THR A 126 6.46 7.73 2.73
N PHE A 127 7.59 8.35 3.10
CA PHE A 127 7.65 9.45 4.06
C PHE A 127 6.82 10.66 3.59
N PHE A 128 7.04 11.13 2.35
CA PHE A 128 6.29 12.27 1.81
C PHE A 128 4.80 11.99 1.74
N MET A 129 4.39 10.77 1.37
CA MET A 129 2.98 10.39 1.34
C MET A 129 2.37 10.32 2.74
N GLN A 130 3.08 9.78 3.73
CA GLN A 130 2.61 9.72 5.12
C GLN A 130 2.44 11.11 5.71
N TRP A 131 3.42 11.99 5.48
CA TRP A 131 3.36 13.38 5.92
C TRP A 131 2.26 14.16 5.21
N GLY A 132 2.14 14.00 3.89
CA GLY A 132 1.10 14.65 3.08
C GLY A 132 -0.32 14.26 3.51
N ILE A 133 -0.56 12.98 3.83
CA ILE A 133 -1.83 12.52 4.39
C ILE A 133 -2.16 13.30 5.68
N GLY A 134 -1.19 13.45 6.58
CA GLY A 134 -1.37 14.21 7.82
C GLY A 134 -1.72 15.66 7.57
N LEU A 135 -0.96 16.34 6.69
CA LEU A 135 -1.24 17.74 6.33
C LEU A 135 -2.65 17.93 5.75
N ILE A 136 -3.11 17.03 4.91
CA ILE A 136 -4.45 17.12 4.33
C ILE A 136 -5.51 16.94 5.42
N ILE A 137 -5.33 15.98 6.34
CA ILE A 137 -6.25 15.77 7.47
C ILE A 137 -6.34 17.05 8.31
N ASP A 138 -5.21 17.64 8.68
CA ASP A 138 -5.16 18.83 9.52
C ASP A 138 -5.77 20.05 8.79
N TYR A 139 -5.49 20.20 7.50
CA TYR A 139 -6.08 21.27 6.69
C TYR A 139 -7.60 21.11 6.56
N CYS A 140 -8.11 19.90 6.35
CA CYS A 140 -9.55 19.65 6.31
C CYS A 140 -10.22 19.98 7.65
N LYS A 141 -9.58 19.61 8.77
CA LYS A 141 -10.07 19.98 10.12
C LYS A 141 -10.08 21.50 10.33
N TYR A 142 -9.04 22.18 9.89
CA TYR A 142 -8.99 23.66 9.95
C TYR A 142 -10.13 24.30 9.16
N LEU A 143 -10.55 23.72 8.03
CA LEU A 143 -11.70 24.14 7.26
C LEU A 143 -13.06 23.74 7.86
N GLY A 144 -13.08 23.10 9.04
CA GLY A 144 -14.30 22.70 9.75
C GLY A 144 -14.92 21.38 9.29
N PHE A 145 -14.21 20.57 8.50
CA PHE A 145 -14.71 19.24 8.16
C PHE A 145 -14.69 18.30 9.37
N GLU A 146 -15.70 17.44 9.44
CA GLU A 146 -15.73 16.36 10.43
C GLU A 146 -14.51 15.45 10.30
N GLN A 147 -14.06 14.88 11.41
CA GLN A 147 -12.89 14.03 11.46
C GLN A 147 -12.94 12.89 10.45
N ILE A 148 -14.09 12.22 10.31
CA ILE A 148 -14.27 11.11 9.36
C ILE A 148 -14.06 11.58 7.92
N LYS A 149 -14.69 12.70 7.54
CA LYS A 149 -14.54 13.28 6.20
C LYS A 149 -13.12 13.71 5.92
N SER A 150 -12.42 14.27 6.90
CA SER A 150 -11.00 14.65 6.76
C SER A 150 -10.11 13.46 6.39
N TYR A 151 -10.31 12.32 7.05
CA TYR A 151 -9.60 11.08 6.71
C TYR A 151 -10.00 10.53 5.34
N GLN A 152 -11.29 10.52 5.01
CA GLN A 152 -11.78 10.04 3.71
C GLN A 152 -11.22 10.88 2.55
N ILE A 153 -11.21 12.22 2.68
CA ILE A 153 -10.63 13.12 1.69
C ILE A 153 -9.15 12.84 1.51
N SER A 154 -8.41 12.73 2.61
CA SER A 154 -6.96 12.50 2.56
C SER A 154 -6.61 11.16 1.90
N PHE A 155 -7.33 10.09 2.25
CA PHE A 155 -7.13 8.78 1.62
C PHE A 155 -7.57 8.77 0.16
N SER A 156 -8.59 9.56 -0.21
CA SER A 156 -9.00 9.73 -1.61
C SER A 156 -7.92 10.42 -2.44
N VAL A 157 -7.30 11.48 -1.91
CA VAL A 157 -6.18 12.16 -2.57
C VAL A 157 -5.01 11.19 -2.76
N PHE A 158 -4.67 10.42 -1.72
CA PHE A 158 -3.65 9.38 -1.82
C PHE A 158 -3.98 8.34 -2.91
N LEU A 159 -5.22 7.86 -2.97
CA LEU A 159 -5.68 6.91 -3.99
C LEU A 159 -5.53 7.50 -5.40
N VAL A 160 -5.93 8.76 -5.59
CA VAL A 160 -5.79 9.47 -6.89
C VAL A 160 -4.32 9.53 -7.32
N VAL A 161 -3.40 9.89 -6.41
CA VAL A 161 -1.96 9.90 -6.71
C VAL A 161 -1.45 8.51 -7.10
N CYS A 162 -1.91 7.46 -6.40
CA CYS A 162 -1.56 6.08 -6.74
C CYS A 162 -2.08 5.68 -8.13
N ILE A 163 -3.31 6.06 -8.48
CA ILE A 163 -3.88 5.79 -9.81
C ILE A 163 -3.10 6.51 -10.90
N PHE A 164 -2.77 7.80 -10.73
CA PHE A 164 -1.93 8.53 -11.68
C PHE A 164 -0.55 7.89 -11.87
N SER A 165 0.10 7.51 -10.78
CA SER A 165 1.39 6.80 -10.85
C SER A 165 1.27 5.47 -11.58
N TYR A 166 0.19 4.72 -11.36
CA TYR A 166 -0.07 3.46 -12.05
C TYR A 166 -0.32 3.66 -13.54
N VAL A 167 -1.14 4.65 -13.92
CA VAL A 167 -1.39 4.97 -15.33
C VAL A 167 -0.09 5.35 -16.05
N TYR A 168 0.73 6.19 -15.41
CA TYR A 168 2.06 6.54 -15.94
C TYR A 168 2.94 5.29 -16.14
N PHE A 169 2.96 4.40 -15.15
CA PHE A 169 3.70 3.14 -15.24
C PHE A 169 3.23 2.28 -16.43
N ILE A 170 1.90 2.09 -16.61
CA ILE A 170 1.34 1.30 -17.72
C ILE A 170 1.69 1.91 -19.07
N ILE A 171 1.61 3.24 -19.22
CA ILE A 171 1.95 3.92 -20.48
C ILE A 171 3.43 3.70 -20.84
N LYS A 172 4.32 3.81 -19.86
CA LYS A 172 5.76 3.60 -20.10
C LYS A 172 6.10 2.13 -20.43
N CYS A 173 5.53 1.18 -19.67
CA CYS A 173 5.73 -0.25 -19.94
C CYS A 173 5.12 -0.77 -21.26
N LYS A 174 4.30 0.02 -21.95
CA LYS A 174 3.75 -0.36 -23.26
C LYS A 174 4.67 0.05 -24.41
N ASN A 175 5.57 0.98 -24.16
CA ASN A 175 6.48 1.55 -25.15
C ASN A 175 7.88 0.89 -25.14
N GLU A 176 8.09 -0.10 -24.27
CA GLU A 176 9.24 -1.03 -24.24
C GLU A 176 8.82 -2.42 -24.74
#